data_4e4786e386162a54d5f5d987100734a4
#
_entry.id   4e4786e386162a54d5f5d987100734a4
#
_cell.length_a   1.000
_cell.length_b   1.000
_cell.length_c   1.000
_cell.angle_alpha   90.00
_cell.angle_beta   90.00
_cell.angle_gamma   90.00
#
_symmetry.space_group_name_H-M   'P 1'
#
loop_
_entity.id
_entity.type
_entity.pdbx_description
1 polymer ?
#
loop_
_entity_poly.entity_id
_entity_poly.type
_entity_poly.pdbx_seq_one_letter_code
_entity_poly.pdbx_strand_id
1 'polypeptide(L)'
;QRLLNGLAGLERNTRDLQESVMSIRMMPIAFVFNRFPRTVRDLAAKLGKKVQLVLEGEQTELDKGLVEKIADPLTHLVRNSVDHGIEPPAERAAAGKAEVGTVVLRAAHQSGNIVI
;
A
#
# COMPACT_ATOMS: atom_id res chain seq x y z
N GLN A 1 3.58 -0.86 -15.06
CA GLN A 1 4.03 -0.67 -15.27
C GLN A 1 4.47 -0.11 -16.42
N ARG A 2 4.82 -0.47 -17.18
CA ARG A 2 5.21 0.11 -18.16
C ARG A 2 4.25 0.87 -18.80
N LEU A 3 3.03 0.84 -18.50
CA LEU A 3 2.11 1.66 -18.99
C LEU A 3 2.47 3.02 -18.95
N LEU A 4 2.99 3.49 -17.85
CA LEU A 4 3.30 4.86 -17.67
C LEU A 4 4.48 5.32 -18.41
N ASN A 5 5.42 4.47 -18.58
CA ASN A 5 6.59 4.97 -19.20
C ASN A 5 6.83 4.29 -20.47
N GLY A 6 5.93 3.62 -20.95
CA GLY A 6 6.08 2.99 -22.11
C GLY A 6 6.23 3.87 -23.22
N LEU A 7 6.37 3.72 -24.27
CA LEU A 7 6.32 4.55 -25.31
C LEU A 7 7.33 5.50 -25.42
N ALA A 8 8.37 5.29 -24.81
CA ALA A 8 9.39 6.19 -24.88
C ALA A 8 9.56 6.62 -26.24
N GLY A 9 9.64 7.70 -26.55
CA GLY A 9 9.97 8.22 -27.75
C GLY A 9 9.01 8.08 -28.86
N LEU A 10 8.16 7.23 -28.77
CA LEU A 10 7.33 6.97 -29.74
C LEU A 10 6.62 8.15 -29.98
N GLU A 11 6.18 8.69 -30.60
CA GLU A 11 5.50 9.79 -30.79
C GLU A 11 5.49 10.61 -29.65
N ARG A 12 6.40 11.51 -29.55
CA ARG A 12 6.52 12.40 -28.45
C ARG A 12 5.25 13.15 -28.19
N ASN A 13 4.54 13.61 -29.17
CA ASN A 13 3.29 14.34 -28.94
C ASN A 13 2.24 13.47 -28.30
N THR A 14 2.13 12.24 -28.74
CA THR A 14 1.19 11.33 -28.16
C THR A 14 1.55 11.03 -26.73
N ARG A 15 2.82 10.89 -26.45
CA ARG A 15 3.24 10.63 -25.11
C ARG A 15 2.95 11.79 -24.19
N ASP A 16 3.18 13.01 -24.65
CA ASP A 16 2.89 14.18 -23.83
C ASP A 16 1.41 14.25 -23.50
N LEU A 17 0.56 13.93 -24.46
CA LEU A 17 -0.87 13.91 -24.19
C LEU A 17 -1.21 12.84 -23.16
N GLN A 18 -0.63 11.67 -23.27
CA GLN A 18 -0.89 10.64 -22.30
C GLN A 18 -0.44 11.04 -20.93
N GLU A 19 0.71 11.66 -20.83
CA GLU A 19 1.21 12.10 -19.54
C GLU A 19 0.31 13.14 -18.92
N SER A 20 -0.21 14.05 -19.74
CA SER A 20 -1.12 15.06 -19.23
C SER A 20 -2.40 14.45 -18.69
N VAL A 21 -2.96 13.51 -19.43
CA VAL A 21 -4.17 12.84 -18.98
C VAL A 21 -3.91 12.06 -17.71
N MET A 22 -2.78 11.37 -17.63
CA MET A 22 -2.47 10.62 -16.45
C MET A 22 -2.22 11.52 -15.27
N SER A 23 -1.59 12.68 -15.47
CA SER A 23 -1.40 13.63 -14.39
C SER A 23 -2.72 14.09 -13.83
N ILE A 24 -3.70 14.32 -14.68
CA ILE A 24 -5.02 14.74 -14.22
C ILE A 24 -5.67 13.64 -13.41
N ARG A 25 -5.39 12.39 -13.73
CA ARG A 25 -5.99 11.26 -13.05
C ARG A 25 -5.14 10.71 -11.90
N MET A 26 -4.00 11.32 -11.64
CA MET A 26 -3.14 10.83 -10.56
C MET A 26 -3.75 11.16 -9.22
N MET A 27 -3.54 10.28 -8.26
CA MET A 27 -3.94 10.54 -6.89
C MET A 27 -2.98 9.86 -5.95
N PRO A 28 -2.83 10.37 -4.73
CA PRO A 28 -1.90 9.76 -3.79
C PRO A 28 -2.43 8.42 -3.30
N ILE A 29 -1.52 7.49 -3.06
CA ILE A 29 -1.92 6.19 -2.57
C ILE A 29 -2.46 6.29 -1.14
N ALA A 30 -2.25 7.44 -0.49
CA ALA A 30 -2.87 7.71 0.80
C ALA A 30 -4.37 7.47 0.78
N PHE A 31 -5.00 7.68 -0.36
CA PHE A 31 -6.42 7.46 -0.52
C PHE A 31 -6.80 6.03 -0.12
N VAL A 32 -5.94 5.07 -0.42
CA VAL A 32 -6.15 3.68 -0.06
C VAL A 32 -5.52 3.39 1.30
N PHE A 33 -4.30 3.85 1.51
CA PHE A 33 -3.56 3.55 2.75
C PHE A 33 -4.30 4.05 3.98
N ASN A 34 -5.00 5.17 3.88
CA ASN A 34 -5.66 5.77 5.04
C ASN A 34 -6.85 4.96 5.55
N ARG A 35 -7.25 3.93 4.86
CA ARG A 35 -8.29 3.04 5.35
C ARG A 35 -7.75 2.05 6.35
N PHE A 36 -6.47 1.71 6.23
CA PHE A 36 -5.92 0.57 6.94
C PHE A 36 -5.70 0.76 8.43
N PRO A 37 -5.40 1.96 8.94
CA PRO A 37 -5.26 2.11 10.39
C PRO A 37 -6.49 1.61 11.14
N ARG A 38 -7.66 1.93 10.63
CA ARG A 38 -8.90 1.51 11.27
C ARG A 38 -9.12 0.02 11.09
N THR A 39 -8.87 -0.49 9.88
CA THR A 39 -9.02 -1.90 9.58
C THR A 39 -8.12 -2.74 10.48
N VAL A 40 -6.87 -2.33 10.63
CA VAL A 40 -5.91 -3.06 11.44
C VAL A 40 -6.32 -3.02 12.91
N ARG A 41 -6.74 -1.83 13.39
CA ARG A 41 -7.14 -1.69 14.78
C ARG A 41 -8.33 -2.58 15.11
N ASP A 42 -9.35 -2.55 14.24
CA ASP A 42 -10.56 -3.33 14.49
C ASP A 42 -10.27 -4.83 14.43
N LEU A 43 -9.47 -5.24 13.47
CA LEU A 43 -9.14 -6.65 13.31
C LEU A 43 -8.25 -7.15 14.46
N ALA A 44 -7.29 -6.33 14.86
CA ALA A 44 -6.40 -6.70 15.95
C ALA A 44 -7.19 -6.86 17.26
N ALA A 45 -8.14 -5.95 17.50
CA ALA A 45 -8.98 -6.04 18.68
C ALA A 45 -9.81 -7.32 18.64
N LYS A 46 -10.35 -7.66 17.48
CA LYS A 46 -11.17 -8.84 17.32
C LYS A 46 -10.37 -10.13 17.56
N LEU A 47 -9.11 -10.14 17.15
CA LEU A 47 -8.26 -11.31 17.26
C LEU A 47 -7.44 -11.33 18.54
N GLY A 48 -7.55 -10.32 19.37
CA GLY A 48 -6.80 -10.26 20.62
C GLY A 48 -5.32 -10.03 20.41
N LYS A 49 -4.94 -9.32 19.38
CA LYS A 49 -3.54 -9.07 19.04
C LYS A 49 -3.21 -7.61 19.23
N LYS A 50 -1.93 -7.32 19.41
CA LYS A 50 -1.43 -5.97 19.50
C LYS A 50 -0.63 -5.69 18.24
N VAL A 51 -1.11 -4.80 17.41
CA VAL A 51 -0.53 -4.53 16.10
C VAL A 51 -0.37 -3.05 15.89
N GLN A 52 0.80 -2.65 15.40
CA GLN A 52 1.07 -1.29 15.02
C GLN A 52 1.21 -1.26 13.51
N LEU A 53 0.53 -0.34 12.86
CA LEU A 53 0.63 -0.15 11.42
C LEU A 53 1.47 1.09 11.14
N VAL A 54 2.47 0.95 10.30
CA VAL A 54 3.31 2.05 9.87
C VAL A 54 3.10 2.25 8.38
N LEU A 55 2.80 3.48 7.99
CA LEU A 55 2.60 3.82 6.59
C LEU A 55 3.75 4.69 6.12
N GLU A 56 4.36 4.35 5.00
CA GLU A 56 5.45 5.12 4.44
C GLU A 56 5.18 5.34 2.96
N GLY A 57 5.50 6.53 2.49
CA GLY A 57 5.33 6.85 1.08
C GLY A 57 3.89 7.07 0.67
N GLU A 58 3.03 7.44 1.59
CA GLU A 58 1.62 7.65 1.27
C GLU A 58 1.42 8.77 0.27
N GLN A 59 2.41 9.64 0.09
CA GLN A 59 2.33 10.72 -0.88
C GLN A 59 2.59 10.25 -2.31
N THR A 60 3.01 9.02 -2.47
CA THR A 60 3.29 8.49 -3.80
C THR A 60 2.03 8.52 -4.63
N GLU A 61 2.11 9.12 -5.82
CA GLU A 61 0.95 9.24 -6.68
C GLU A 61 0.97 8.22 -7.79
N LEU A 62 -0.19 7.72 -8.13
CA LEU A 62 -0.32 6.80 -9.25
C LEU A 62 -1.71 6.97 -9.86
N ASP A 63 -1.91 6.38 -11.00
CA ASP A 63 -3.15 6.54 -11.75
C ASP A 63 -4.34 6.13 -10.88
N LYS A 64 -5.38 6.94 -10.90
CA LYS A 64 -6.57 6.73 -10.11
C LYS A 64 -7.19 5.35 -10.34
N GLY A 65 -7.26 4.92 -11.59
CA GLY A 65 -7.80 3.60 -11.91
C GLY A 65 -6.98 2.49 -11.27
N LEU A 66 -5.67 2.67 -11.22
CA LEU A 66 -4.79 1.70 -10.60
C LEU A 66 -4.96 1.70 -9.08
N VAL A 67 -5.09 2.90 -8.49
CA VAL A 67 -5.35 3.00 -7.06
C VAL A 67 -6.62 2.22 -6.70
N GLU A 68 -7.66 2.36 -7.50
CA GLU A 68 -8.90 1.67 -7.26
C GLU A 68 -8.76 0.16 -7.39
N LYS A 69 -7.92 -0.28 -8.32
CA LYS A 69 -7.73 -1.71 -8.55
C LYS A 69 -6.91 -2.40 -7.48
N ILE A 70 -5.99 -1.67 -6.84
CA ILE A 70 -5.14 -2.29 -5.83
C ILE A 70 -5.76 -2.26 -4.44
N ALA A 71 -6.85 -1.53 -4.26
CA ALA A 71 -7.45 -1.38 -2.94
C ALA A 71 -7.86 -2.73 -2.33
N ASP A 72 -8.54 -3.57 -3.09
CA ASP A 72 -8.99 -4.86 -2.57
C ASP A 72 -7.84 -5.84 -2.32
N PRO A 73 -6.89 -6.02 -3.27
CA PRO A 73 -5.73 -6.86 -2.99
C PRO A 73 -4.93 -6.41 -1.78
N LEU A 74 -4.73 -5.09 -1.61
CA LEU A 74 -3.99 -4.59 -0.46
C LEU A 74 -4.74 -4.84 0.83
N THR A 75 -6.06 -4.64 0.83
CA THR A 75 -6.87 -4.91 2.01
C THR A 75 -6.72 -6.37 2.41
N HIS A 76 -6.75 -7.27 1.44
CA HIS A 76 -6.59 -8.70 1.71
C HIS A 76 -5.21 -8.99 2.30
N LEU A 77 -4.16 -8.39 1.76
CA LEU A 77 -2.81 -8.59 2.28
C LEU A 77 -2.67 -8.06 3.69
N VAL A 78 -3.23 -6.89 3.98
CA VAL A 78 -3.16 -6.31 5.32
C VAL A 78 -3.89 -7.19 6.31
N ARG A 79 -5.06 -7.68 5.95
CA ARG A 79 -5.81 -8.56 6.84
C ARG A 79 -5.07 -9.87 7.09
N ASN A 80 -4.47 -10.43 6.06
CA ASN A 80 -3.68 -11.64 6.23
C ASN A 80 -2.47 -11.41 7.11
N SER A 81 -1.83 -10.25 6.99
CA SER A 81 -0.68 -9.94 7.82
C SER A 81 -1.05 -9.88 9.30
N VAL A 82 -2.21 -9.32 9.61
CA VAL A 82 -2.66 -9.25 10.99
C VAL A 82 -3.13 -10.62 11.47
N ASP A 83 -3.90 -11.33 10.65
CA ASP A 83 -4.50 -12.58 11.05
C ASP A 83 -3.46 -13.69 11.16
N HIS A 84 -2.61 -13.85 10.17
CA HIS A 84 -1.68 -14.97 10.09
C HIS A 84 -0.24 -14.58 10.32
N GLY A 85 0.12 -13.34 10.12
CA GLY A 85 1.51 -12.91 10.17
C GLY A 85 1.99 -12.45 11.53
N ILE A 86 1.08 -12.16 12.46
CA ILE A 86 1.46 -11.68 13.80
C ILE A 86 0.88 -12.59 14.85
N GLU A 87 1.73 -13.04 15.75
CA GLU A 87 1.30 -13.91 16.84
C GLU A 87 0.61 -13.10 17.94
N PRO A 88 -0.24 -13.73 18.74
CA PRO A 88 -0.80 -13.07 19.93
C PRO A 88 0.28 -12.59 20.87
N PRO A 89 -0.01 -11.58 21.71
CA PRO A 89 1.02 -11.01 22.57
C PRO A 89 1.73 -12.03 23.47
N ALA A 90 1.00 -12.97 24.00
CA ALA A 90 1.60 -13.96 24.89
C ALA A 90 2.60 -14.85 24.15
N GLU A 91 2.28 -15.25 22.93
CA GLU A 91 3.20 -16.05 22.14
C GLU A 91 4.41 -15.24 21.73
N ARG A 92 4.23 -13.97 21.40
CA ARG A 92 5.35 -13.13 21.04
C ARG A 92 6.29 -12.95 22.21
N ALA A 93 5.75 -12.69 23.39
CA ALA A 93 6.57 -12.54 24.59
C ALA A 93 7.32 -13.82 24.90
N ALA A 94 6.68 -14.95 24.77
CA ALA A 94 7.31 -16.24 25.01
C ALA A 94 8.45 -16.52 24.05
N ALA A 95 8.36 -15.98 22.84
CA ALA A 95 9.41 -16.15 21.83
C ALA A 95 10.47 -15.06 21.90
N GLY A 96 10.42 -14.19 22.89
CA GLY A 96 11.39 -13.12 23.04
C GLY A 96 11.13 -11.92 22.16
N LYS A 97 9.94 -11.81 21.57
CA LYS A 97 9.57 -10.68 20.74
C LYS A 97 8.77 -9.68 21.54
N ALA A 98 8.72 -8.43 21.04
CA ALA A 98 7.84 -7.44 21.64
C ALA A 98 6.39 -7.89 21.51
N GLU A 99 5.55 -7.54 22.47
CA GLU A 99 4.15 -7.93 22.42
C GLU A 99 3.42 -7.30 21.23
N VAL A 100 3.85 -6.13 20.81
CA VAL A 100 3.25 -5.44 19.67
C VAL A 100 3.97 -5.86 18.40
N GLY A 101 3.23 -6.38 17.44
CA GLY A 101 3.77 -6.68 16.13
C GLY A 101 3.60 -5.47 15.21
N THR A 102 4.50 -5.29 14.27
CA THR A 102 4.45 -4.14 13.37
C THR A 102 4.21 -4.61 11.94
N VAL A 103 3.28 -3.94 11.27
CA VAL A 103 3.04 -4.13 9.84
C VAL A 103 3.43 -2.82 9.16
N VAL A 104 4.31 -2.90 8.19
CA VAL A 104 4.76 -1.72 7.45
C VAL A 104 4.19 -1.79 6.04
N LEU A 105 3.54 -0.71 5.62
CA LEU A 105 3.00 -0.61 4.29
C LEU A 105 3.71 0.57 3.62
N ARG A 106 4.44 0.32 2.58
CA ARG A 106 5.31 1.31 1.97
C ARG A 106 5.08 1.37 0.48
N ALA A 107 5.09 2.57 -0.07
CA ALA A 107 5.00 2.78 -1.50
C ALA A 107 6.09 3.72 -1.95
N ALA A 108 6.60 3.53 -3.15
CA ALA A 108 7.64 4.39 -3.69
C ALA A 108 7.69 4.27 -5.21
N HIS A 109 8.20 5.32 -5.85
CA HIS A 109 8.56 5.25 -7.25
C HIS A 109 9.99 4.71 -7.31
N GLN A 110 10.21 3.75 -8.19
CA GLN A 110 11.53 3.18 -8.32
C GLN A 110 11.77 2.81 -9.76
N SER A 111 12.67 3.48 -10.41
CA SER A 111 13.03 3.19 -11.81
C SER A 111 11.82 3.23 -12.73
N GLY A 112 10.96 4.21 -12.53
CA GLY A 112 9.78 4.34 -13.38
C GLY A 112 8.62 3.44 -12.98
N ASN A 113 8.80 2.64 -11.95
CA ASN A 113 7.74 1.76 -11.46
C ASN A 113 7.27 2.19 -10.10
N ILE A 114 6.07 1.78 -9.74
CA ILE A 114 5.56 1.97 -8.39
C ILE A 114 5.79 0.67 -7.65
N VAL A 115 6.39 0.76 -6.48
CA VAL A 115 6.65 -0.41 -5.64
C VAL A 115 5.85 -0.26 -4.36
N ILE A 116 5.16 -1.28 -4.00
CA ILE A 116 4.38 -1.30 -2.76
C ILE A 116 4.75 -2.54 -1.96
#